data_d04d2c3086cba920e9357b884893ace8
#
_entry.id   d04d2c3086cba920e9357b884893ace8
#
_cell.length_a   1.000
_cell.length_b   1.000
_cell.length_c   1.000
_cell.angle_alpha   90.00
_cell.angle_beta   90.00
_cell.angle_gamma   90.00
#
_symmetry.space_group_name_H-M   'P 1'
#
loop_
_entity.id
_entity.type
_entity.pdbx_description
1 polymer ?
#
loop_
_entity_poly.entity_id
_entity_poly.type
_entity_poly.pdbx_seq_one_letter_code
_entity_poly.pdbx_strand_id
1 'polypeptide(L)'
;MLKKGLTVALIGIFISGALIFTGCRSHSHQGKAEFMIDYIAETLDLTDEQRAQLDGIKEEFIAKAKEMHAQKEAMHDAFIAELRKEEIDQQRLKDLISQKRAQMDEIIDLAVVRLAAFHSTLSPEQREKLVAKLEYFRKKHQDKWE
;
A
#
# COMPACT_ATOMS: atom_id res chain seq x y z
N MET A 1 25.75 4.04 -3.79
CA MET A 1 24.75 4.57 -2.86
C MET A 1 23.38 4.92 -3.49
N LEU A 2 23.25 4.90 -4.81
CA LEU A 2 22.00 5.28 -5.52
C LEU A 2 20.90 4.18 -5.57
N LYS A 3 21.25 2.94 -5.29
CA LYS A 3 20.28 1.81 -5.41
C LYS A 3 19.28 1.68 -4.25
N LYS A 4 19.56 2.24 -3.09
CA LYS A 4 18.69 2.14 -1.90
C LYS A 4 17.49 3.12 -1.91
N GLY A 5 17.60 4.25 -2.62
CA GLY A 5 16.54 5.25 -2.69
C GLY A 5 15.40 4.88 -3.66
N LEU A 6 15.70 4.11 -4.69
CA LEU A 6 14.72 3.73 -5.71
C LEU A 6 13.74 2.66 -5.20
N THR A 7 14.22 1.73 -4.39
CA THR A 7 13.40 0.66 -3.79
C THR A 7 12.35 1.23 -2.81
N VAL A 8 12.71 2.25 -2.05
CA VAL A 8 11.80 2.91 -1.10
C VAL A 8 10.70 3.69 -1.81
N ALA A 9 10.99 4.31 -2.97
CA ALA A 9 10.01 5.06 -3.73
C ALA A 9 8.93 4.15 -4.38
N LEU A 10 9.31 2.96 -4.86
CA LEU A 10 8.39 1.99 -5.44
C LEU A 10 7.45 1.38 -4.39
N ILE A 11 7.98 1.07 -3.21
CA ILE A 11 7.20 0.60 -2.05
C ILE A 11 6.23 1.71 -1.60
N GLY A 12 6.66 2.99 -1.61
CA GLY A 12 5.85 4.14 -1.24
C GLY A 12 4.59 4.31 -2.08
N ILE A 13 4.59 3.92 -3.35
CA ILE A 13 3.41 4.08 -4.23
C ILE A 13 2.39 2.97 -4.00
N PHE A 14 2.82 1.72 -3.80
CA PHE A 14 1.91 0.65 -3.41
C PHE A 14 1.33 0.87 -2.01
N ILE A 15 2.13 1.38 -1.07
CA ILE A 15 1.71 1.63 0.32
C ILE A 15 0.89 2.91 0.44
N SER A 16 1.26 4.00 -0.28
CA SER A 16 0.48 5.26 -0.24
C SER A 16 -0.88 5.10 -0.91
N GLY A 17 -1.02 4.28 -1.94
CA GLY A 17 -2.32 3.91 -2.50
C GLY A 17 -3.21 3.22 -1.46
N ALA A 18 -2.65 2.38 -0.60
CA ALA A 18 -3.38 1.69 0.47
C ALA A 18 -3.70 2.59 1.68
N LEU A 19 -2.92 3.64 1.96
CA LEU A 19 -3.09 4.51 3.14
C LEU A 19 -3.97 5.74 2.89
N ILE A 20 -4.13 6.21 1.64
CA ILE A 20 -4.98 7.36 1.30
C ILE A 20 -6.49 7.04 1.43
N PHE A 21 -6.86 5.78 1.67
CA PHE A 21 -8.26 5.35 1.76
C PHE A 21 -8.97 5.67 3.09
N THR A 22 -8.41 6.48 3.98
CA THR A 22 -9.03 6.78 5.28
C THR A 22 -9.88 8.03 5.34
N GLY A 23 -10.19 8.68 4.22
CA GLY A 23 -11.00 9.90 4.24
C GLY A 23 -12.00 10.01 3.09
N CYS A 24 -13.27 10.00 3.42
CA CYS A 24 -14.45 10.49 2.70
C CYS A 24 -15.18 9.57 1.70
N ARG A 25 -16.35 9.14 2.18
CA ARG A 25 -17.63 8.99 1.47
C ARG A 25 -17.66 8.21 0.15
N SER A 26 -18.21 6.99 0.24
CA SER A 26 -19.14 6.38 -0.76
C SER A 26 -18.69 6.22 -2.22
N HIS A 27 -17.43 5.79 -2.45
CA HIS A 27 -17.09 4.96 -3.60
C HIS A 27 -16.41 3.72 -3.04
N SER A 28 -16.91 2.54 -3.41
CA SER A 28 -16.39 1.29 -2.85
C SER A 28 -14.87 1.24 -3.04
N HIS A 29 -14.14 0.81 -2.03
CA HIS A 29 -12.67 0.62 -2.11
C HIS A 29 -12.28 -0.25 -3.32
N GLN A 30 -13.16 -1.16 -3.72
CA GLN A 30 -13.04 -1.98 -4.92
C GLN A 30 -12.98 -1.17 -6.21
N GLY A 31 -13.90 -0.22 -6.44
CA GLY A 31 -13.90 0.55 -7.68
C GLY A 31 -12.67 1.42 -7.87
N LYS A 32 -12.04 1.88 -6.77
CA LYS A 32 -10.77 2.62 -6.85
C LYS A 32 -9.60 1.69 -7.17
N ALA A 33 -9.59 0.49 -6.61
CA ALA A 33 -8.57 -0.51 -6.90
C ALA A 33 -8.65 -0.98 -8.36
N GLU A 34 -9.85 -1.23 -8.86
CA GLU A 34 -10.08 -1.58 -10.26
C GLU A 34 -9.60 -0.47 -11.21
N PHE A 35 -9.97 0.77 -10.94
CA PHE A 35 -9.49 1.91 -11.73
C PHE A 35 -7.95 1.99 -11.75
N MET A 36 -7.29 1.75 -10.63
CA MET A 36 -5.82 1.75 -10.56
C MET A 36 -5.20 0.61 -11.38
N ILE A 37 -5.79 -0.58 -11.35
CA ILE A 37 -5.34 -1.71 -12.15
C ILE A 37 -5.50 -1.43 -13.65
N ASP A 38 -6.66 -0.94 -14.06
CA ASP A 38 -6.91 -0.57 -15.46
C ASP A 38 -5.93 0.48 -15.94
N TYR A 39 -5.69 1.50 -15.12
CA TYR A 39 -4.74 2.57 -15.42
C TYR A 39 -3.30 2.05 -15.57
N ILE A 40 -2.85 1.16 -14.70
CA ILE A 40 -1.52 0.55 -14.78
C ILE A 40 -1.44 -0.35 -16.03
N ALA A 41 -2.45 -1.17 -16.26
CA ALA A 41 -2.50 -2.07 -17.40
C ALA A 41 -2.42 -1.32 -18.73
N GLU A 42 -3.18 -0.24 -18.88
CA GLU A 42 -3.17 0.61 -20.07
C GLU A 42 -1.84 1.38 -20.20
N THR A 43 -1.32 1.94 -19.10
CA THR A 43 -0.07 2.74 -19.12
C THR A 43 1.13 1.90 -19.53
N LEU A 44 1.18 0.64 -19.11
CA LEU A 44 2.30 -0.26 -19.37
C LEU A 44 2.08 -1.19 -20.56
N ASP A 45 0.93 -1.11 -21.24
CA ASP A 45 0.53 -2.05 -22.30
C ASP A 45 0.70 -3.51 -21.84
N LEU A 46 0.08 -3.86 -20.70
CA LEU A 46 0.21 -5.18 -20.11
C LEU A 46 -0.45 -6.25 -20.99
N THR A 47 0.17 -7.44 -21.06
CA THR A 47 -0.48 -8.62 -21.63
C THR A 47 -1.62 -9.10 -20.73
N ASP A 48 -2.49 -9.97 -21.26
CA ASP A 48 -3.60 -10.53 -20.49
C ASP A 48 -3.11 -11.33 -19.28
N GLU A 49 -1.98 -12.04 -19.40
CA GLU A 49 -1.36 -12.78 -18.30
C GLU A 49 -0.80 -11.84 -17.23
N GLN A 50 -0.15 -10.76 -17.63
CA GLN A 50 0.37 -9.74 -16.69
C GLN A 50 -0.78 -9.02 -15.97
N ARG A 51 -1.87 -8.74 -16.69
CA ARG A 51 -3.08 -8.16 -16.12
C ARG A 51 -3.73 -9.10 -15.11
N ALA A 52 -3.89 -10.39 -15.45
CA ALA A 52 -4.42 -11.38 -14.52
C ALA A 52 -3.57 -11.52 -13.24
N GLN A 53 -2.24 -11.46 -13.37
CA GLN A 53 -1.34 -11.45 -12.22
C GLN A 53 -1.55 -10.21 -11.35
N LEU A 54 -1.70 -9.03 -11.95
CA LEU A 54 -1.93 -7.78 -11.23
C LEU A 54 -3.29 -7.79 -10.52
N ASP A 55 -4.32 -8.36 -11.14
CA ASP A 55 -5.63 -8.58 -10.53
C ASP A 55 -5.55 -9.51 -9.30
N GLY A 56 -4.80 -10.59 -9.39
CA GLY A 56 -4.54 -11.48 -8.26
C GLY A 56 -3.86 -10.76 -7.08
N ILE A 57 -2.88 -9.92 -7.37
CA ILE A 57 -2.22 -9.08 -6.37
C ILE A 57 -3.23 -8.13 -5.70
N LYS A 58 -4.10 -7.48 -6.48
CA LYS A 58 -5.17 -6.61 -5.97
C LYS A 58 -6.06 -7.35 -4.97
N GLU A 59 -6.52 -8.55 -5.32
CA GLU A 59 -7.39 -9.33 -4.43
C GLU A 59 -6.70 -9.70 -3.10
N GLU A 60 -5.42 -10.04 -3.12
CA GLU A 60 -4.65 -10.31 -1.90
C GLU A 60 -4.57 -9.06 -1.00
N PHE A 61 -4.31 -7.89 -1.58
CA PHE A 61 -4.29 -6.64 -0.81
C PHE A 61 -5.66 -6.26 -0.26
N ILE A 62 -6.74 -6.47 -1.02
CA ILE A 62 -8.11 -6.23 -0.55
C ILE A 62 -8.44 -7.17 0.62
N ALA A 63 -8.08 -8.45 0.54
CA ALA A 63 -8.28 -9.41 1.61
C ALA A 63 -7.52 -8.99 2.88
N LYS A 64 -6.24 -8.60 2.74
CA LYS A 64 -5.41 -8.13 3.86
C LYS A 64 -5.94 -6.84 4.48
N ALA A 65 -6.42 -5.90 3.66
CA ALA A 65 -7.04 -4.67 4.14
C ALA A 65 -8.33 -4.93 4.94
N LYS A 66 -9.15 -5.89 4.51
CA LYS A 66 -10.35 -6.31 5.25
C LYS A 66 -10.00 -6.93 6.60
N GLU A 67 -8.99 -7.79 6.65
CA GLU A 67 -8.49 -8.37 7.90
C GLU A 67 -8.03 -7.28 8.88
N MET A 68 -7.21 -6.34 8.41
CA MET A 68 -6.75 -5.22 9.23
C MET A 68 -7.90 -4.32 9.71
N HIS A 69 -8.88 -4.09 8.85
CA HIS A 69 -10.06 -3.29 9.20
C HIS A 69 -10.87 -3.94 10.31
N ALA A 70 -11.06 -5.27 10.24
CA ALA A 70 -11.77 -6.01 11.29
C ALA A 70 -11.08 -5.91 12.67
N GLN A 71 -9.75 -5.79 12.70
CA GLN A 71 -8.97 -5.67 13.93
C GLN A 71 -8.87 -4.22 14.44
N LYS A 72 -9.18 -3.23 13.61
CA LYS A 72 -9.00 -1.80 13.91
C LYS A 72 -9.86 -1.35 15.10
N GLU A 73 -11.12 -1.75 15.14
CA GLU A 73 -12.06 -1.35 16.21
C GLU A 73 -11.61 -1.90 17.56
N ALA A 74 -11.28 -3.19 17.62
CA ALA A 74 -10.81 -3.82 18.85
C ALA A 74 -9.51 -3.17 19.38
N MET A 75 -8.60 -2.82 18.49
CA MET A 75 -7.37 -2.12 18.84
C MET A 75 -7.64 -0.70 19.33
N HIS A 76 -8.54 0.03 18.68
CA HIS A 76 -8.96 1.37 19.08
C HIS A 76 -9.60 1.34 20.46
N ASP A 77 -10.52 0.40 20.70
CA ASP A 77 -11.19 0.25 22.00
C ASP A 77 -10.18 -0.09 23.12
N ALA A 78 -9.22 -0.97 22.84
CA ALA A 78 -8.16 -1.30 23.79
C ALA A 78 -7.30 -0.08 24.11
N PHE A 79 -6.98 0.76 23.14
CA PHE A 79 -6.23 2.00 23.33
C PHE A 79 -7.03 3.01 24.17
N ILE A 80 -8.31 3.22 23.85
CA ILE A 80 -9.19 4.11 24.61
C ILE A 80 -9.38 3.62 26.04
N ALA A 81 -9.53 2.30 26.23
CA ALA A 81 -9.64 1.71 27.58
C ALA A 81 -8.39 2.00 28.43
N GLU A 82 -7.21 1.96 27.81
CA GLU A 82 -5.96 2.28 28.49
C GLU A 82 -5.89 3.76 28.91
N LEU A 83 -6.32 4.67 28.02
CA LEU A 83 -6.36 6.11 28.31
C LEU A 83 -7.38 6.52 29.38
N ARG A 84 -8.38 5.68 29.67
CA ARG A 84 -9.37 5.93 30.74
C ARG A 84 -8.90 5.55 32.12
N LYS A 85 -7.78 4.84 32.25
CA LYS A 85 -7.22 4.46 33.54
C LYS A 85 -6.62 5.70 34.25
N GLU A 86 -6.61 5.66 35.55
CA GLU A 86 -5.95 6.71 36.37
C GLU A 86 -4.45 6.74 36.12
N GLU A 87 -3.84 5.57 35.94
CA GLU A 87 -2.45 5.42 35.48
C GLU A 87 -2.38 4.58 34.21
N ILE A 88 -1.64 5.09 33.24
CA ILE A 88 -1.44 4.40 31.95
C ILE A 88 -0.41 3.28 32.10
N ASP A 89 -0.79 2.07 31.72
CA ASP A 89 0.16 0.97 31.59
C ASP A 89 1.01 1.14 30.31
N GLN A 90 2.23 1.61 30.51
CA GLN A 90 3.16 1.85 29.40
C GLN A 90 3.49 0.57 28.61
N GLN A 91 3.55 -0.59 29.29
CA GLN A 91 3.84 -1.84 28.61
C GLN A 91 2.68 -2.24 27.70
N ARG A 92 1.46 -2.10 28.19
CA ARG A 92 0.26 -2.36 27.40
C ARG A 92 0.17 -1.49 26.15
N LEU A 93 0.50 -0.18 26.26
CA LEU A 93 0.55 0.70 25.09
C LEU A 93 1.64 0.29 24.10
N LYS A 94 2.82 -0.09 24.58
CA LYS A 94 3.89 -0.59 23.72
C LYS A 94 3.47 -1.85 22.98
N ASP A 95 2.75 -2.75 23.63
CA ASP A 95 2.25 -3.98 23.01
C ASP A 95 1.23 -3.69 21.91
N LEU A 96 0.30 -2.77 22.13
CA LEU A 96 -0.66 -2.32 21.10
C LEU A 96 0.05 -1.69 19.88
N ILE A 97 1.05 -0.85 20.14
CA ILE A 97 1.86 -0.25 19.06
C ILE A 97 2.65 -1.32 18.31
N SER A 98 3.25 -2.28 19.03
CA SER A 98 4.01 -3.37 18.42
C SER A 98 3.14 -4.27 17.55
N GLN A 99 1.93 -4.58 18.01
CA GLN A 99 0.93 -5.30 17.22
C GLN A 99 0.58 -4.55 15.94
N LYS A 100 0.39 -3.22 16.02
CA LYS A 100 0.12 -2.41 14.83
C LYS A 100 1.29 -2.39 13.86
N ARG A 101 2.53 -2.31 14.37
CA ARG A 101 3.74 -2.40 13.53
C ARG A 101 3.83 -3.74 12.81
N ALA A 102 3.63 -4.84 13.52
CA ALA A 102 3.67 -6.17 12.93
C ALA A 102 2.67 -6.31 11.76
N GLN A 103 1.46 -5.78 11.90
CA GLN A 103 0.48 -5.75 10.81
C GLN A 103 0.95 -4.93 9.61
N MET A 104 1.63 -3.79 9.86
CA MET A 104 2.19 -2.98 8.78
C MET A 104 3.36 -3.68 8.09
N ASP A 105 4.23 -4.34 8.85
CA ASP A 105 5.36 -5.11 8.32
C ASP A 105 4.87 -6.24 7.40
N GLU A 106 3.81 -6.97 7.77
CA GLU A 106 3.19 -7.98 6.91
C GLU A 106 2.72 -7.42 5.56
N ILE A 107 2.13 -6.23 5.54
CA ILE A 107 1.71 -5.58 4.29
C ILE A 107 2.92 -5.15 3.46
N ILE A 108 3.95 -4.61 4.11
CA ILE A 108 5.18 -4.20 3.44
C ILE A 108 5.85 -5.42 2.80
N ASP A 109 5.96 -6.51 3.53
CA ASP A 109 6.54 -7.76 3.03
C ASP A 109 5.73 -8.31 1.84
N LEU A 110 4.41 -8.36 1.96
CA LEU A 110 3.52 -8.74 0.85
C LEU A 110 3.76 -7.84 -0.37
N ALA A 111 3.81 -6.52 -0.18
CA ALA A 111 4.02 -5.56 -1.25
C ALA A 111 5.37 -5.78 -1.95
N VAL A 112 6.45 -5.97 -1.20
CA VAL A 112 7.79 -6.20 -1.75
C VAL A 112 7.84 -7.49 -2.56
N VAL A 113 7.31 -8.58 -2.01
CA VAL A 113 7.30 -9.88 -2.68
C VAL A 113 6.48 -9.83 -3.98
N ARG A 114 5.28 -9.25 -3.94
CA ARG A 114 4.40 -9.16 -5.11
C ARG A 114 4.92 -8.19 -6.16
N LEU A 115 5.49 -7.05 -5.74
CA LEU A 115 6.14 -6.12 -6.65
C LEU A 115 7.32 -6.77 -7.38
N ALA A 116 8.18 -7.49 -6.67
CA ALA A 116 9.31 -8.18 -7.27
C ALA A 116 8.87 -9.25 -8.27
N ALA A 117 7.86 -10.04 -7.92
CA ALA A 117 7.30 -11.06 -8.79
C ALA A 117 6.67 -10.44 -10.04
N PHE A 118 5.87 -9.39 -9.92
CA PHE A 118 5.27 -8.68 -11.05
C PHE A 118 6.33 -8.00 -11.93
N HIS A 119 7.29 -7.29 -11.32
CA HIS A 119 8.38 -6.63 -12.04
C HIS A 119 9.19 -7.61 -12.90
N SER A 120 9.37 -8.85 -12.47
CA SER A 120 10.11 -9.86 -13.22
C SER A 120 9.42 -10.28 -14.52
N THR A 121 8.10 -10.07 -14.64
CA THR A 121 7.32 -10.38 -15.86
C THR A 121 7.29 -9.24 -16.86
N LEU A 122 7.72 -8.03 -16.47
CA LEU A 122 7.71 -6.87 -17.34
C LEU A 122 8.84 -6.91 -18.35
N SER A 123 8.56 -6.50 -19.59
CA SER A 123 9.58 -6.25 -20.60
C SER A 123 10.47 -5.04 -20.23
N PRO A 124 11.66 -4.89 -20.84
CA PRO A 124 12.48 -3.70 -20.65
C PRO A 124 11.71 -2.39 -20.93
N GLU A 125 10.91 -2.34 -21.99
CA GLU A 125 10.12 -1.17 -22.38
C GLU A 125 9.04 -0.85 -21.35
N GLN A 126 8.37 -1.89 -20.81
CA GLN A 126 7.37 -1.72 -19.75
C GLN A 126 8.00 -1.19 -18.45
N ARG A 127 9.22 -1.64 -18.12
CA ARG A 127 9.95 -1.12 -16.95
C ARG A 127 10.31 0.34 -17.10
N GLU A 128 10.76 0.77 -18.30
CA GLU A 128 11.05 2.18 -18.58
C GLU A 128 9.79 3.05 -18.50
N LYS A 129 8.66 2.59 -19.05
CA LYS A 129 7.36 3.27 -18.90
C LYS A 129 6.97 3.43 -17.42
N LEU A 130 7.14 2.37 -16.62
CA LEU A 130 6.87 2.40 -15.18
C LEU A 130 7.74 3.46 -14.48
N VAL A 131 9.05 3.46 -14.73
CA VAL A 131 9.99 4.44 -14.14
C VAL A 131 9.62 5.86 -14.55
N ALA A 132 9.38 6.11 -15.83
CA ALA A 132 9.01 7.42 -16.35
C ALA A 132 7.71 7.95 -15.69
N LYS A 133 6.73 7.06 -15.48
CA LYS A 133 5.47 7.43 -14.81
C LYS A 133 5.67 7.78 -13.34
N LEU A 134 6.52 7.04 -12.64
CA LEU A 134 6.87 7.31 -11.25
C LEU A 134 7.61 8.67 -11.10
N GLU A 135 8.53 8.96 -12.00
CA GLU A 135 9.24 10.25 -12.03
C GLU A 135 8.29 11.43 -12.32
N TYR A 136 7.33 11.23 -13.23
CA TYR A 136 6.31 12.24 -13.50
C TYR A 136 5.48 12.56 -12.25
N PHE A 137 5.02 11.56 -11.52
CA PHE A 137 4.26 11.78 -10.28
C PHE A 137 5.11 12.45 -9.20
N ARG A 138 6.37 12.06 -9.07
CA ARG A 138 7.30 12.71 -8.13
C ARG A 138 7.44 14.21 -8.42
N LYS A 139 7.67 14.59 -9.67
CA LYS A 139 7.77 16.01 -10.07
C LYS A 139 6.48 16.77 -9.76
N LYS A 140 5.33 16.22 -10.16
CA LYS A 140 4.03 16.86 -9.92
C LYS A 140 3.71 17.07 -8.43
N HIS A 141 4.24 16.24 -7.55
CA HIS A 141 4.08 16.42 -6.10
C HIS A 141 5.05 17.43 -5.51
N GLN A 142 6.26 17.56 -6.05
CA GLN A 142 7.23 18.57 -5.61
C GLN A 142 6.74 20.00 -5.94
N ASP A 143 6.18 20.22 -7.13
CA ASP A 143 5.66 21.52 -7.55
C ASP A 143 4.45 22.04 -6.74
N LYS A 144 3.85 21.21 -5.88
CA LYS A 144 2.74 21.61 -5.00
C LYS A 144 3.17 22.10 -3.62
N TRP A 145 4.43 21.98 -3.28
CA TRP A 145 4.97 22.36 -1.98
C TRP A 145 5.93 23.54 -2.03
N GLU A 146 6.16 24.09 -3.24
CA GLU A 146 6.79 25.40 -3.49
C GLU A 146 5.73 26.48 -3.73
#